data_880493e40dbf6fecd5ab5128d7324e8f
#
_entry.id   880493e40dbf6fecd5ab5128d7324e8f
#
_cell.length_a   1.000
_cell.length_b   1.000
_cell.length_c   1.000
_cell.angle_alpha   90.00
_cell.angle_beta   90.00
_cell.angle_gamma   90.00
#
_symmetry.space_group_name_H-M   'P 1'
#
loop_
_entity.id
_entity.type
_entity.pdbx_description
1 polymer ?
#
loop_
_entity_poly.entity_id
_entity_poly.type
_entity_poly.pdbx_seq_one_letter_code
_entity_poly.pdbx_strand_id
1 'polypeptide(L)'
;MKREQRASGERLHQEVVENYRKLRKRNGVFSLILVFVLLISGFGLFNGFTTSSYGDKKATYDQQLTKLDQDREDILSGKKVTVNQSFKTTLNDNLANLKEYPKKANNYDVAIKETDGRLTINKNNIFISDNANMLSQKTKEKIYQLNKQLAASTNGAQLEVVTVPELPRGEDIESYANKIFNQLGIGNKTENNGVLYLIALDEREFRLEVGYGLEGLIPDGKADDIINNDDVVEAFKDGDYDTGVNQVVDEVFGIMNTKTALVDSQIKKVKSQRTQLMFFHWTGMVVLGLLVFVSLLLVVNLLRARVCLKENYKKYQSETASITADEELQRAVKHTELYHILLSGLLIGMSVGGIRRAIIQGRLLRNPSAEKKMFGRILIGDTLYSGNGDVLTTAYLASNYNSSNWSDHDSGSGGGSSGGGGASGGW
;
A
#
# COMPACT_ATOMS: atom_id res chain seq x y z
N MET A 1 -56.63 -9.59 -42.06
CA MET A 1 -56.16 -10.58 -41.03
C MET A 1 -55.13 -11.60 -41.53
N LYS A 2 -55.34 -12.35 -42.64
CA LYS A 2 -54.35 -13.37 -43.11
C LYS A 2 -53.00 -12.79 -43.61
N ARG A 3 -52.93 -11.56 -44.13
CA ARG A 3 -51.66 -10.93 -44.57
C ARG A 3 -50.77 -10.37 -43.45
N GLU A 4 -51.37 -9.89 -42.34
CA GLU A 4 -50.60 -9.41 -41.17
C GLU A 4 -50.05 -10.53 -40.33
N GLN A 5 -50.75 -11.68 -40.26
CA GLN A 5 -50.22 -12.90 -39.59
C GLN A 5 -49.08 -13.56 -40.35
N ARG A 6 -49.09 -13.51 -41.71
CA ARG A 6 -47.97 -14.04 -42.55
C ARG A 6 -46.63 -13.34 -42.30
N ALA A 7 -46.64 -12.09 -41.83
CA ALA A 7 -45.40 -11.37 -41.48
C ALA A 7 -44.80 -11.73 -40.16
N SER A 8 -45.41 -12.56 -39.30
CA SER A 8 -44.95 -12.76 -37.92
C SER A 8 -43.94 -13.92 -37.75
N GLY A 9 -44.12 -15.04 -38.50
CA GLY A 9 -43.19 -16.18 -38.44
C GLY A 9 -41.90 -15.90 -39.17
N GLU A 10 -41.96 -15.35 -40.39
CA GLU A 10 -40.80 -14.91 -41.15
C GLU A 10 -40.01 -13.81 -40.44
N ARG A 11 -40.70 -12.84 -39.86
CA ARG A 11 -40.06 -11.77 -39.06
C ARG A 11 -39.32 -12.35 -37.86
N LEU A 12 -39.96 -13.25 -37.11
CA LEU A 12 -39.35 -13.92 -35.96
C LEU A 12 -38.13 -14.73 -36.39
N HIS A 13 -38.23 -15.44 -37.49
CA HIS A 13 -37.10 -16.20 -38.04
C HIS A 13 -35.93 -15.25 -38.40
N GLN A 14 -36.21 -14.17 -39.13
CA GLN A 14 -35.20 -13.16 -39.47
C GLN A 14 -34.55 -12.54 -38.23
N GLU A 15 -35.37 -12.19 -37.23
CA GLU A 15 -34.88 -11.65 -35.95
C GLU A 15 -33.95 -12.61 -35.22
N VAL A 16 -34.30 -13.90 -35.17
CA VAL A 16 -33.44 -14.94 -34.54
C VAL A 16 -32.12 -15.07 -35.29
N VAL A 17 -32.14 -15.10 -36.63
CA VAL A 17 -30.91 -15.18 -37.45
C VAL A 17 -30.01 -13.95 -37.24
N GLU A 18 -30.61 -12.77 -37.25
CA GLU A 18 -29.89 -11.50 -37.08
C GLU A 18 -29.27 -11.41 -35.66
N ASN A 19 -30.04 -11.74 -34.63
CA ASN A 19 -29.54 -11.75 -33.23
C ASN A 19 -28.45 -12.80 -33.01
N TYR A 20 -28.53 -13.98 -33.64
CA TYR A 20 -27.46 -14.95 -33.64
C TYR A 20 -26.20 -14.38 -34.32
N ARG A 21 -26.31 -13.70 -35.47
CA ARG A 21 -25.14 -13.08 -36.11
C ARG A 21 -24.51 -11.99 -35.24
N LYS A 22 -25.31 -11.15 -34.57
CA LYS A 22 -24.86 -10.14 -33.63
C LYS A 22 -24.14 -10.79 -32.46
N LEU A 23 -24.71 -11.84 -31.86
CA LEU A 23 -24.10 -12.59 -30.74
C LEU A 23 -22.76 -13.22 -31.15
N ARG A 24 -22.70 -13.86 -32.33
CA ARG A 24 -21.49 -14.46 -32.86
C ARG A 24 -20.39 -13.42 -33.11
N LYS A 25 -20.73 -12.26 -33.70
CA LYS A 25 -19.78 -11.17 -33.96
C LYS A 25 -19.20 -10.64 -32.64
N ARG A 26 -20.07 -10.39 -31.66
CA ARG A 26 -19.66 -9.89 -30.34
C ARG A 26 -18.77 -10.87 -29.59
N ASN A 27 -19.09 -12.16 -29.57
CA ASN A 27 -18.24 -13.18 -29.00
C ASN A 27 -16.89 -13.29 -29.74
N GLY A 28 -16.88 -12.97 -31.05
CA GLY A 28 -15.65 -12.87 -31.84
C GLY A 28 -14.73 -11.77 -31.37
N VAL A 29 -15.27 -10.56 -31.22
CA VAL A 29 -14.52 -9.39 -30.75
C VAL A 29 -13.98 -9.64 -29.34
N PHE A 30 -14.82 -10.18 -28.44
CA PHE A 30 -14.41 -10.46 -27.08
C PHE A 30 -13.29 -11.51 -26.99
N SER A 31 -13.36 -12.54 -27.85
CA SER A 31 -12.26 -13.53 -27.96
C SER A 31 -10.94 -12.89 -28.41
N LEU A 32 -10.99 -11.94 -29.37
CA LEU A 32 -9.79 -11.23 -29.82
C LEU A 32 -9.20 -10.37 -28.72
N ILE A 33 -10.02 -9.69 -27.95
CA ILE A 33 -9.57 -8.90 -26.79
C ILE A 33 -8.86 -9.79 -25.76
N LEU A 34 -9.44 -10.96 -25.43
CA LEU A 34 -8.84 -11.89 -24.49
C LEU A 34 -7.52 -12.49 -25.00
N VAL A 35 -7.44 -12.81 -26.29
CA VAL A 35 -6.19 -13.26 -26.92
C VAL A 35 -5.13 -12.16 -26.84
N PHE A 36 -5.51 -10.90 -27.07
CA PHE A 36 -4.61 -9.78 -26.95
C PHE A 36 -4.11 -9.59 -25.52
N VAL A 37 -4.99 -9.68 -24.51
CA VAL A 37 -4.59 -9.67 -23.08
C VAL A 37 -3.65 -10.84 -22.77
N LEU A 38 -3.93 -12.04 -23.28
CA LEU A 38 -3.06 -13.21 -23.12
C LEU A 38 -1.66 -12.96 -23.68
N LEU A 39 -1.57 -12.37 -24.87
CA LEU A 39 -0.30 -12.09 -25.53
C LEU A 39 0.49 -11.03 -24.77
N ILE A 40 -0.15 -9.94 -24.32
CA ILE A 40 0.52 -8.88 -23.56
C ILE A 40 1.01 -9.42 -22.20
N SER A 41 0.16 -10.14 -21.47
CA SER A 41 0.56 -10.69 -20.18
C SER A 41 1.61 -11.78 -20.30
N GLY A 42 1.54 -12.62 -21.34
CA GLY A 42 2.56 -13.61 -21.67
C GLY A 42 3.90 -12.99 -22.05
N PHE A 43 3.89 -11.91 -22.83
CA PHE A 43 5.09 -11.12 -23.16
C PHE A 43 5.67 -10.44 -21.91
N GLY A 44 4.82 -9.89 -21.04
CA GLY A 44 5.24 -9.33 -19.78
C GLY A 44 5.92 -10.34 -18.86
N LEU A 45 5.37 -11.57 -18.77
CA LEU A 45 5.99 -12.68 -18.05
C LEU A 45 7.34 -13.04 -18.64
N PHE A 46 7.40 -13.25 -19.96
CA PHE A 46 8.64 -13.61 -20.66
C PHE A 46 9.74 -12.54 -20.42
N ASN A 47 9.39 -11.27 -20.57
CA ASN A 47 10.32 -10.18 -20.28
C ASN A 47 10.75 -10.16 -18.81
N GLY A 48 9.83 -10.40 -17.88
CA GLY A 48 10.16 -10.44 -16.45
C GLY A 48 11.19 -11.53 -16.12
N PHE A 49 11.19 -12.65 -16.83
CA PHE A 49 12.19 -13.71 -16.68
C PHE A 49 13.50 -13.43 -17.44
N THR A 50 13.45 -12.75 -18.59
CA THR A 50 14.59 -12.62 -19.51
C THR A 50 15.32 -11.29 -19.41
N THR A 51 14.68 -10.22 -18.91
CA THR A 51 15.34 -8.89 -18.82
C THR A 51 16.36 -8.84 -17.70
N SER A 52 17.57 -8.42 -18.04
CA SER A 52 18.69 -8.18 -17.12
C SER A 52 18.39 -7.11 -16.05
N SER A 53 17.44 -6.20 -16.31
CA SER A 53 17.16 -5.05 -15.43
C SER A 53 16.89 -5.40 -13.95
N TYR A 54 16.17 -6.49 -13.65
CA TYR A 54 16.00 -6.96 -12.28
C TYR A 54 17.30 -7.57 -11.75
N GLY A 55 17.94 -8.43 -12.56
CA GLY A 55 19.20 -9.08 -12.22
C GLY A 55 20.30 -8.05 -11.94
N ASP A 56 20.42 -7.03 -12.79
CA ASP A 56 21.43 -5.96 -12.68
C ASP A 56 21.20 -5.12 -11.40
N LYS A 57 19.95 -4.72 -11.13
CA LYS A 57 19.62 -4.00 -9.89
C LYS A 57 19.88 -4.84 -8.64
N LYS A 58 19.49 -6.12 -8.67
CA LYS A 58 19.77 -7.03 -7.56
C LYS A 58 21.27 -7.19 -7.34
N ALA A 59 22.04 -7.40 -8.42
CA ALA A 59 23.50 -7.51 -8.37
C ALA A 59 24.16 -6.23 -7.80
N THR A 60 23.63 -5.06 -8.16
CA THR A 60 24.10 -3.78 -7.60
C THR A 60 23.90 -3.74 -6.08
N TYR A 61 22.73 -4.13 -5.57
CA TYR A 61 22.52 -4.21 -4.11
C TYR A 61 23.41 -5.28 -3.45
N ASP A 62 23.60 -6.43 -4.08
CA ASP A 62 24.46 -7.49 -3.56
C ASP A 62 25.93 -7.01 -3.46
N GLN A 63 26.43 -6.27 -4.47
CA GLN A 63 27.77 -5.64 -4.44
C GLN A 63 27.87 -4.57 -3.36
N GLN A 64 26.84 -3.72 -3.20
CA GLN A 64 26.82 -2.71 -2.14
C GLN A 64 26.88 -3.35 -0.75
N LEU A 65 26.09 -4.41 -0.53
CA LEU A 65 26.10 -5.15 0.73
C LEU A 65 27.46 -5.76 1.02
N THR A 66 28.09 -6.42 0.03
CA THR A 66 29.43 -7.00 0.19
C THR A 66 30.46 -5.93 0.58
N LYS A 67 30.37 -4.75 -0.06
CA LYS A 67 31.28 -3.64 0.28
C LYS A 67 31.03 -3.11 1.69
N LEU A 68 29.78 -2.94 2.09
CA LEU A 68 29.41 -2.46 3.41
C LEU A 68 29.78 -3.48 4.51
N ASP A 69 29.60 -4.77 4.27
CA ASP A 69 30.03 -5.82 5.20
C ASP A 69 31.57 -5.82 5.35
N GLN A 70 32.33 -5.61 4.27
CA GLN A 70 33.78 -5.45 4.35
C GLN A 70 34.18 -4.18 5.12
N ASP A 71 33.52 -3.06 4.85
CA ASP A 71 33.73 -1.79 5.56
C ASP A 71 33.47 -1.98 7.08
N ARG A 72 32.42 -2.73 7.42
CA ARG A 72 32.09 -3.07 8.82
C ARG A 72 33.21 -3.86 9.50
N GLU A 73 33.71 -4.89 8.84
CA GLU A 73 34.81 -5.70 9.36
C GLU A 73 36.11 -4.88 9.48
N ASP A 74 36.40 -4.01 8.53
CA ASP A 74 37.59 -3.15 8.58
C ASP A 74 37.50 -2.12 9.73
N ILE A 75 36.29 -1.63 10.04
CA ILE A 75 36.05 -0.78 11.21
C ILE A 75 36.26 -1.56 12.52
N LEU A 76 35.70 -2.76 12.62
CA LEU A 76 35.81 -3.61 13.82
C LEU A 76 37.26 -4.04 14.06
N SER A 77 37.99 -4.35 13.00
CA SER A 77 39.43 -4.73 13.09
C SER A 77 40.36 -3.53 13.23
N GLY A 78 39.86 -2.30 13.20
CA GLY A 78 40.64 -1.07 13.29
C GLY A 78 41.46 -0.71 12.03
N LYS A 79 41.26 -1.43 10.92
CA LYS A 79 41.88 -1.10 9.61
C LYS A 79 41.32 0.15 9.01
N LYS A 80 40.00 0.39 9.18
CA LYS A 80 39.30 1.59 8.70
C LYS A 80 38.88 2.44 9.89
N VAL A 81 39.23 3.72 9.84
CA VAL A 81 38.80 4.71 10.83
C VAL A 81 37.55 5.38 10.32
N THR A 82 36.47 5.34 11.08
CA THR A 82 35.14 5.91 10.71
C THR A 82 35.11 7.42 10.71
N VAL A 83 36.10 8.08 11.29
CA VAL A 83 36.17 9.53 11.42
C VAL A 83 37.36 10.06 10.61
N ASN A 84 37.12 11.10 9.82
CA ASN A 84 38.22 11.81 9.15
C ASN A 84 39.25 12.21 10.21
N GLN A 85 40.50 11.80 10.02
CA GLN A 85 41.56 11.94 11.02
C GLN A 85 41.83 13.41 11.41
N SER A 86 41.62 14.36 10.47
CA SER A 86 41.71 15.79 10.74
C SER A 86 40.59 16.27 11.66
N PHE A 87 39.36 15.77 11.46
CA PHE A 87 38.20 16.06 12.32
C PHE A 87 38.41 15.47 13.73
N LYS A 88 38.96 14.26 13.83
CA LYS A 88 39.26 13.58 15.09
C LYS A 88 40.32 14.35 15.90
N THR A 89 41.36 14.87 15.25
CA THR A 89 42.39 15.67 15.90
C THR A 89 41.83 16.97 16.43
N THR A 90 41.11 17.73 15.57
CA THR A 90 40.46 19.01 15.95
C THR A 90 39.43 18.80 17.05
N LEU A 91 38.68 17.70 17.01
CA LEU A 91 37.65 17.42 18.00
C LEU A 91 38.26 16.95 19.35
N ASN A 92 39.30 16.12 19.32
CA ASN A 92 40.04 15.74 20.54
C ASN A 92 40.71 16.95 21.20
N ASP A 93 41.22 17.88 20.40
CA ASP A 93 41.76 19.14 20.88
C ASP A 93 40.66 20.01 21.50
N ASN A 94 39.51 20.09 20.87
CA ASN A 94 38.32 20.78 21.40
C ASN A 94 37.78 20.07 22.66
N LEU A 95 37.72 18.73 22.70
CA LEU A 95 37.30 17.96 23.88
C LEU A 95 38.27 18.09 25.03
N ALA A 96 39.57 18.13 24.76
CA ALA A 96 40.58 18.37 25.78
C ALA A 96 40.48 19.79 26.36
N ASN A 97 40.06 20.75 25.56
CA ASN A 97 39.85 22.14 25.95
C ASN A 97 38.48 22.42 26.55
N LEU A 98 37.48 21.55 26.31
CA LEU A 98 36.10 21.67 26.81
C LEU A 98 35.90 20.84 28.07
N LYS A 99 36.78 21.08 29.09
CA LYS A 99 36.70 20.40 30.40
C LYS A 99 35.45 20.71 31.21
N GLU A 100 34.75 21.77 30.85
CA GLU A 100 33.57 22.25 31.59
C GLU A 100 32.40 22.59 30.63
N TYR A 101 31.18 22.34 31.10
CA TYR A 101 29.96 22.86 30.52
C TYR A 101 30.04 24.40 30.43
N PRO A 102 29.62 25.02 29.31
CA PRO A 102 29.72 26.49 29.15
C PRO A 102 28.90 27.21 30.21
N LYS A 103 29.56 27.83 31.21
CA LYS A 103 28.91 28.54 32.30
C LYS A 103 28.23 29.86 31.86
N LYS A 104 28.66 30.44 30.73
CA LYS A 104 28.05 31.64 30.15
C LYS A 104 27.11 31.28 29.03
N ALA A 105 25.84 31.64 29.21
CA ALA A 105 24.89 31.55 28.10
C ALA A 105 25.20 32.64 27.07
N ASN A 106 25.14 32.27 25.80
CA ASN A 106 25.18 33.16 24.66
C ASN A 106 23.92 32.89 23.82
N ASN A 107 22.79 33.36 24.34
CA ASN A 107 21.49 33.04 23.78
C ASN A 107 21.15 33.94 22.59
N TYR A 108 20.45 33.34 21.64
CA TYR A 108 19.85 34.05 20.52
C TYR A 108 18.52 33.36 20.18
N ASP A 109 17.58 34.18 19.66
CA ASP A 109 16.27 33.64 19.29
C ASP A 109 16.24 33.26 17.82
N VAL A 110 15.68 32.11 17.54
CA VAL A 110 15.44 31.57 16.21
C VAL A 110 13.95 31.47 15.99
N ALA A 111 13.43 32.22 15.02
CA ALA A 111 12.05 32.02 14.57
C ALA A 111 11.99 30.75 13.68
N ILE A 112 11.07 29.87 13.97
CA ILE A 112 10.86 28.67 13.17
C ILE A 112 9.97 29.05 11.98
N LYS A 113 10.51 28.79 10.76
CA LYS A 113 9.86 29.15 9.50
C LYS A 113 8.47 28.55 9.40
N GLU A 114 7.57 29.29 8.80
CA GLU A 114 6.17 28.89 8.59
C GLU A 114 5.38 28.62 9.86
N THR A 115 5.84 29.15 10.99
CA THR A 115 5.14 29.11 12.28
C THR A 115 5.29 30.42 13.00
N ASP A 116 4.54 30.63 14.09
CA ASP A 116 4.75 31.74 15.05
C ASP A 116 5.70 31.35 16.20
N GLY A 117 6.27 30.11 16.13
CA GLY A 117 7.18 29.58 17.14
C GLY A 117 8.56 30.23 17.14
N ARG A 118 9.15 30.32 18.33
CA ARG A 118 10.52 30.79 18.54
C ARG A 118 11.24 29.93 19.54
N LEU A 119 12.50 29.64 19.24
CA LEU A 119 13.39 28.92 20.15
C LEU A 119 14.53 29.84 20.61
N THR A 120 14.78 29.85 21.87
CA THR A 120 16.00 30.44 22.43
C THR A 120 17.08 29.38 22.50
N ILE A 121 18.14 29.56 21.74
CA ILE A 121 19.26 28.60 21.61
C ILE A 121 20.52 29.24 22.19
N ASN A 122 21.27 28.45 22.98
CA ASN A 122 22.57 28.88 23.48
C ASN A 122 23.68 28.46 22.48
N LYS A 123 24.36 29.43 21.85
CA LYS A 123 25.47 29.18 20.89
C LYS A 123 26.60 28.35 21.47
N ASN A 124 26.80 28.42 22.79
CA ASN A 124 27.83 27.66 23.48
C ASN A 124 27.41 26.18 23.74
N ASN A 125 26.09 25.90 23.62
CA ASN A 125 25.54 24.57 23.78
C ASN A 125 24.27 24.44 22.94
N ILE A 126 24.43 24.12 21.67
CA ILE A 126 23.33 23.98 20.72
C ILE A 126 22.52 22.71 20.91
N PHE A 127 23.03 21.75 21.67
CA PHE A 127 22.38 20.43 21.84
C PHE A 127 21.18 20.45 22.77
N ILE A 128 20.95 21.59 23.46
CA ILE A 128 19.84 21.72 24.40
C ILE A 128 19.21 23.11 24.25
N SER A 129 17.93 23.13 23.96
CA SER A 129 17.11 24.33 23.91
C SER A 129 15.92 24.15 24.86
N ASP A 130 16.17 24.35 26.16
CA ASP A 130 15.17 24.14 27.21
C ASP A 130 14.31 25.40 27.38
N ASN A 131 13.36 25.60 26.48
CA ASN A 131 12.49 26.78 26.49
C ASN A 131 11.32 26.64 27.48
N ALA A 132 10.95 25.42 27.86
CA ALA A 132 9.98 25.16 28.92
C ALA A 132 10.58 25.25 30.34
N ASN A 133 11.92 25.39 30.44
CA ASN A 133 12.65 25.45 31.71
C ASN A 133 12.36 24.26 32.64
N MET A 134 12.28 23.06 32.05
CA MET A 134 11.92 21.85 32.77
C MET A 134 13.12 20.93 33.10
N LEU A 135 14.32 21.22 32.59
CA LEU A 135 15.50 20.41 32.78
C LEU A 135 16.47 20.99 33.80
N SER A 136 16.98 20.14 34.66
CA SER A 136 18.04 20.54 35.62
C SER A 136 19.36 20.81 34.89
N GLN A 137 20.22 21.57 35.56
CA GLN A 137 21.57 21.86 35.08
C GLN A 137 22.39 20.57 34.88
N LYS A 138 22.20 19.58 35.76
CA LYS A 138 22.88 18.28 35.68
C LYS A 138 22.52 17.52 34.41
N THR A 139 21.24 17.50 34.05
CA THR A 139 20.75 16.86 32.79
C THR A 139 21.30 17.60 31.57
N LYS A 140 21.31 18.94 31.58
CA LYS A 140 21.91 19.76 30.51
C LYS A 140 23.39 19.48 30.31
N GLU A 141 24.14 19.37 31.39
CA GLU A 141 25.59 19.01 31.35
C GLU A 141 25.82 17.59 30.80
N LYS A 142 25.01 16.62 31.23
CA LYS A 142 25.08 15.25 30.72
C LYS A 142 24.84 15.20 29.22
N ILE A 143 23.75 15.79 28.71
CA ILE A 143 23.43 15.81 27.27
C ILE A 143 24.57 16.47 26.48
N TYR A 144 25.12 17.56 26.96
CA TYR A 144 26.28 18.20 26.34
C TYR A 144 27.49 17.27 26.23
N GLN A 145 27.85 16.59 27.34
CA GLN A 145 28.99 15.67 27.38
C GLN A 145 28.78 14.47 26.44
N LEU A 146 27.57 13.90 26.42
CA LEU A 146 27.20 12.80 25.51
C LEU A 146 27.34 13.22 24.04
N ASN A 147 26.87 14.42 23.67
CA ASN A 147 27.04 14.92 22.31
C ASN A 147 28.50 15.18 21.94
N LYS A 148 29.35 15.63 22.88
CA LYS A 148 30.79 15.72 22.62
C LYS A 148 31.42 14.36 22.39
N GLN A 149 30.96 13.34 23.11
CA GLN A 149 31.40 11.96 22.90
C GLN A 149 30.90 11.41 21.54
N LEU A 150 29.63 11.64 21.17
CA LEU A 150 29.10 11.27 19.86
C LEU A 150 29.91 11.89 18.73
N ALA A 151 30.17 13.19 18.82
CA ALA A 151 30.95 13.90 17.83
C ALA A 151 32.38 13.35 17.69
N ALA A 152 32.95 12.83 18.79
CA ALA A 152 34.29 12.21 18.79
C ALA A 152 34.30 10.78 18.27
N SER A 153 33.24 10.00 18.54
CA SER A 153 33.15 8.56 18.22
C SER A 153 32.47 8.27 16.89
N THR A 154 31.69 9.20 16.38
CA THR A 154 30.91 9.09 15.14
C THR A 154 31.27 10.19 14.16
N ASN A 155 30.76 10.14 12.96
CA ASN A 155 31.01 11.17 11.93
C ASN A 155 30.11 12.41 12.14
N GLY A 156 30.20 13.02 13.32
CA GLY A 156 29.46 14.26 13.66
C GLY A 156 27.97 14.02 13.98
N ALA A 157 27.61 12.85 14.48
CA ALA A 157 26.26 12.60 14.94
C ALA A 157 25.85 13.54 16.08
N GLN A 158 24.60 13.95 16.12
CA GLN A 158 24.07 14.88 17.11
C GLN A 158 22.74 14.36 17.66
N LEU A 159 22.56 14.52 18.96
CA LEU A 159 21.29 14.31 19.67
C LEU A 159 20.88 15.62 20.31
N GLU A 160 19.90 16.30 19.75
CA GLU A 160 19.38 17.56 20.30
C GLU A 160 18.12 17.35 21.12
N VAL A 161 18.03 18.01 22.25
CA VAL A 161 16.84 18.03 23.10
C VAL A 161 16.27 19.45 23.09
N VAL A 162 15.04 19.56 22.65
CA VAL A 162 14.31 20.83 22.62
C VAL A 162 13.05 20.69 23.47
N THR A 163 12.86 21.62 24.41
CA THR A 163 11.61 21.71 25.15
C THR A 163 10.91 23.02 24.83
N VAL A 164 9.60 23.00 24.70
CA VAL A 164 8.77 24.18 24.50
C VAL A 164 7.61 24.17 25.50
N PRO A 165 7.20 25.37 26.03
CA PRO A 165 6.04 25.45 26.94
C PRO A 165 4.77 24.97 26.23
N GLU A 166 4.54 25.40 24.99
CA GLU A 166 3.38 25.09 24.16
C GLU A 166 3.79 25.00 22.68
N LEU A 167 3.03 24.27 21.86
CA LEU A 167 3.22 24.23 20.42
C LEU A 167 2.73 25.54 19.78
N PRO A 168 3.34 25.96 18.66
CA PRO A 168 2.85 27.09 17.87
C PRO A 168 1.41 26.84 17.37
N ARG A 169 0.65 27.91 17.17
CA ARG A 169 -0.74 27.79 16.73
C ARG A 169 -0.87 27.07 15.40
N GLY A 170 -1.71 26.02 15.41
CA GLY A 170 -2.00 25.22 14.21
C GLY A 170 -0.93 24.22 13.84
N GLU A 171 0.10 24.02 14.68
CA GLU A 171 1.10 22.98 14.53
C GLU A 171 0.75 21.76 15.39
N ASP A 172 1.01 20.58 14.86
CA ASP A 172 1.16 19.36 15.64
C ASP A 172 2.64 19.11 15.93
N ILE A 173 2.92 18.23 16.88
CA ILE A 173 4.28 17.97 17.33
C ILE A 173 5.16 17.38 16.21
N GLU A 174 4.57 16.61 15.28
CA GLU A 174 5.29 16.00 14.16
C GLU A 174 5.77 17.06 13.17
N SER A 175 4.85 17.91 12.73
CA SER A 175 5.15 19.02 11.81
C SER A 175 6.18 19.96 12.42
N TYR A 176 6.00 20.31 13.69
CA TYR A 176 6.89 21.24 14.36
C TYR A 176 8.28 20.66 14.59
N ALA A 177 8.40 19.39 15.00
CA ALA A 177 9.68 18.70 15.14
C ALA A 177 10.44 18.64 13.81
N ASN A 178 9.75 18.30 12.72
CA ASN A 178 10.36 18.25 11.39
C ASN A 178 10.88 19.62 10.93
N LYS A 179 10.11 20.69 11.16
CA LYS A 179 10.56 22.07 10.86
C LYS A 179 11.79 22.47 11.65
N ILE A 180 11.81 22.18 12.96
CA ILE A 180 12.97 22.44 13.83
C ILE A 180 14.17 21.65 13.32
N PHE A 181 14.03 20.33 13.11
CA PHE A 181 15.10 19.44 12.67
C PHE A 181 15.77 19.93 11.39
N ASN A 182 14.97 20.24 10.37
CA ASN A 182 15.47 20.68 9.07
C ASN A 182 16.06 22.08 9.12
N GLN A 183 15.46 23.00 9.90
CA GLN A 183 15.94 24.38 9.97
C GLN A 183 17.24 24.50 10.76
N LEU A 184 17.39 23.75 11.87
CA LEU A 184 18.62 23.74 12.65
C LEU A 184 19.72 22.89 11.98
N GLY A 185 19.34 21.96 11.09
CA GLY A 185 20.28 21.11 10.37
C GLY A 185 20.97 20.12 11.30
N ILE A 186 20.20 19.44 12.14
CA ILE A 186 20.68 18.54 13.19
C ILE A 186 21.44 17.36 12.59
N GLY A 187 22.67 17.14 13.06
CA GLY A 187 23.55 16.09 12.57
C GLY A 187 24.48 16.53 11.44
N ASN A 188 25.23 15.59 10.91
CA ASN A 188 26.11 15.80 9.77
C ASN A 188 25.28 15.82 8.47
N LYS A 189 25.45 16.86 7.64
CA LYS A 189 24.71 17.05 6.39
C LYS A 189 24.89 15.89 5.39
N THR A 190 26.06 15.27 5.35
CA THR A 190 26.34 14.15 4.44
C THR A 190 25.78 12.85 4.95
N GLU A 191 25.87 12.64 6.27
CA GLU A 191 25.48 11.39 6.92
C GLU A 191 24.00 11.38 7.36
N ASN A 192 23.38 12.56 7.51
CA ASN A 192 22.02 12.71 8.03
C ASN A 192 21.80 11.95 9.35
N ASN A 193 22.78 12.05 10.26
CA ASN A 193 22.87 11.27 11.49
C ASN A 193 22.49 12.09 12.73
N GLY A 194 21.50 12.95 12.61
CA GLY A 194 20.91 13.70 13.70
C GLY A 194 19.71 13.00 14.31
N VAL A 195 19.45 13.31 15.58
CA VAL A 195 18.22 12.97 16.30
C VAL A 195 17.76 14.21 17.07
N LEU A 196 16.48 14.51 17.00
CA LEU A 196 15.83 15.56 17.80
C LEU A 196 14.84 14.90 18.75
N TYR A 197 14.95 15.19 20.04
CA TYR A 197 13.92 14.89 21.02
C TYR A 197 13.20 16.21 21.39
N LEU A 198 11.98 16.39 20.87
CA LEU A 198 11.13 17.54 21.14
C LEU A 198 10.11 17.19 22.22
N ILE A 199 9.90 18.09 23.17
CA ILE A 199 8.95 17.94 24.26
C ILE A 199 8.09 19.22 24.32
N ALA A 200 6.77 19.08 24.22
CA ALA A 200 5.78 20.13 24.37
C ALA A 200 5.04 19.94 25.71
N LEU A 201 5.27 20.88 26.64
CA LEU A 201 4.86 20.68 28.03
C LEU A 201 3.35 20.77 28.24
N ASP A 202 2.69 21.77 27.65
CA ASP A 202 1.27 22.01 27.86
C ASP A 202 0.40 20.97 27.15
N GLU A 203 0.83 20.49 25.95
CA GLU A 203 0.19 19.40 25.21
C GLU A 203 0.45 18.05 25.86
N ARG A 204 1.47 17.93 26.68
CA ARG A 204 1.97 16.65 27.23
C ARG A 204 2.34 15.67 26.14
N GLU A 205 3.05 16.18 25.15
CA GLU A 205 3.49 15.39 24.00
C GLU A 205 5.01 15.45 23.86
N PHE A 206 5.56 14.36 23.34
CA PHE A 206 6.96 14.32 22.93
C PHE A 206 7.12 13.63 21.57
N ARG A 207 8.18 13.98 20.86
CA ARG A 207 8.53 13.46 19.57
C ARG A 207 10.01 13.17 19.47
N LEU A 208 10.35 11.98 18.96
CA LEU A 208 11.69 11.63 18.53
C LEU A 208 11.76 11.69 17.00
N GLU A 209 12.39 12.71 16.47
CA GLU A 209 12.61 12.87 15.01
C GLU A 209 14.00 12.33 14.66
N VAL A 210 14.07 11.43 13.69
CA VAL A 210 15.30 10.67 13.35
C VAL A 210 15.74 11.01 11.93
N GLY A 211 16.99 11.41 11.77
CA GLY A 211 17.58 11.69 10.47
C GLY A 211 17.74 10.43 9.61
N TYR A 212 17.60 10.57 8.31
CA TYR A 212 17.63 9.48 7.32
C TYR A 212 18.80 8.51 7.46
N GLY A 213 19.97 9.00 7.92
CA GLY A 213 21.15 8.18 8.12
C GLY A 213 21.03 7.18 9.28
N LEU A 214 20.11 7.43 10.20
CA LEU A 214 19.88 6.61 11.40
C LEU A 214 18.58 5.78 11.36
N GLU A 215 17.70 5.97 10.39
CA GLU A 215 16.45 5.20 10.25
C GLU A 215 16.67 3.67 10.26
N GLY A 216 17.83 3.20 9.77
CA GLY A 216 18.20 1.80 9.83
C GLY A 216 18.48 1.29 11.25
N LEU A 217 18.85 2.15 12.18
CA LEU A 217 19.14 1.82 13.58
C LEU A 217 17.97 2.14 14.50
N ILE A 218 17.34 3.29 14.26
CA ILE A 218 16.18 3.80 15.00
C ILE A 218 15.03 3.98 14.00
N PRO A 219 14.44 2.88 13.50
CA PRO A 219 13.21 2.96 12.71
C PRO A 219 12.05 3.40 13.60
N ASP A 220 10.92 3.85 13.00
CA ASP A 220 9.76 4.39 13.70
C ASP A 220 9.30 3.54 14.90
N GLY A 221 9.19 2.21 14.70
CA GLY A 221 8.81 1.30 15.80
C GLY A 221 9.83 1.26 16.95
N LYS A 222 11.15 1.42 16.67
CA LYS A 222 12.15 1.50 17.74
C LYS A 222 12.14 2.87 18.41
N ALA A 223 11.89 3.95 17.65
CA ALA A 223 11.70 5.28 18.21
C ALA A 223 10.48 5.28 19.15
N ASP A 224 9.38 4.65 18.73
CA ASP A 224 8.17 4.47 19.54
C ASP A 224 8.47 3.69 20.85
N ASP A 225 9.13 2.55 20.76
CA ASP A 225 9.54 1.75 21.93
C ASP A 225 10.39 2.55 22.93
N ILE A 226 11.23 3.48 22.45
CA ILE A 226 12.10 4.29 23.30
C ILE A 226 11.29 5.35 24.06
N ILE A 227 10.46 6.15 23.35
CA ILE A 227 9.79 7.28 23.96
C ILE A 227 8.52 6.90 24.72
N ASN A 228 7.84 5.83 24.28
CA ASN A 228 6.63 5.31 24.92
C ASN A 228 6.91 4.16 25.89
N ASN A 229 8.17 4.00 26.33
CA ASN A 229 8.53 3.08 27.40
C ASN A 229 7.78 3.47 28.69
N ASP A 230 7.24 2.48 29.40
CA ASP A 230 6.43 2.70 30.60
C ASP A 230 7.16 3.55 31.64
N ASP A 231 8.47 3.29 31.87
CA ASP A 231 9.28 4.05 32.85
C ASP A 231 9.46 5.53 32.42
N VAL A 232 9.57 5.79 31.11
CA VAL A 232 9.66 7.16 30.58
C VAL A 232 8.33 7.89 30.80
N VAL A 233 7.23 7.26 30.38
CA VAL A 233 5.88 7.84 30.49
C VAL A 233 5.51 8.08 31.96
N GLU A 234 5.83 7.16 32.87
CA GLU A 234 5.58 7.30 34.30
C GLU A 234 6.37 8.48 34.89
N ALA A 235 7.68 8.58 34.57
CA ALA A 235 8.51 9.71 35.01
C ALA A 235 7.92 11.06 34.57
N PHE A 236 7.45 11.16 33.32
CA PHE A 236 6.80 12.39 32.82
C PHE A 236 5.46 12.68 33.53
N LYS A 237 4.65 11.64 33.82
CA LYS A 237 3.40 11.81 34.61
C LYS A 237 3.65 12.30 36.03
N ASP A 238 4.75 11.86 36.63
CA ASP A 238 5.14 12.26 37.97
C ASP A 238 5.83 13.62 38.02
N GLY A 239 6.06 14.26 36.84
CA GLY A 239 6.78 15.51 36.71
C GLY A 239 8.30 15.39 36.90
N ASP A 240 8.83 14.17 36.95
CA ASP A 240 10.27 13.91 36.97
C ASP A 240 10.84 13.90 35.53
N TYR A 241 10.78 15.06 34.91
CA TYR A 241 11.21 15.27 33.53
C TYR A 241 12.70 14.93 33.31
N ASP A 242 13.54 15.19 34.33
CA ASP A 242 14.95 14.84 34.24
C ASP A 242 15.17 13.34 34.07
N THR A 243 14.45 12.52 34.85
CA THR A 243 14.55 11.06 34.74
C THR A 243 14.04 10.59 33.38
N GLY A 244 12.86 11.02 32.94
CA GLY A 244 12.28 10.62 31.66
C GLY A 244 13.18 11.02 30.48
N VAL A 245 13.67 12.26 30.43
CA VAL A 245 14.58 12.73 29.38
C VAL A 245 15.90 11.97 29.42
N ASN A 246 16.46 11.72 30.59
CA ASN A 246 17.72 10.98 30.71
C ASN A 246 17.62 9.54 30.23
N GLN A 247 16.48 8.86 30.43
CA GLN A 247 16.25 7.49 29.92
C GLN A 247 16.26 7.47 28.39
N VAL A 248 15.48 8.35 27.74
CA VAL A 248 15.46 8.47 26.28
C VAL A 248 16.84 8.80 25.72
N VAL A 249 17.51 9.79 26.31
CA VAL A 249 18.84 10.24 25.88
C VAL A 249 19.87 9.12 26.01
N ASP A 250 19.89 8.36 27.10
CA ASP A 250 20.82 7.26 27.32
C ASP A 250 20.61 6.14 26.31
N GLU A 251 19.36 5.77 26.02
CA GLU A 251 19.08 4.72 25.06
C GLU A 251 19.44 5.14 23.62
N VAL A 252 19.03 6.33 23.19
CA VAL A 252 19.38 6.88 21.89
C VAL A 252 20.88 7.01 21.73
N PHE A 253 21.57 7.55 22.75
CA PHE A 253 23.03 7.66 22.77
C PHE A 253 23.72 6.28 22.66
N GLY A 254 23.24 5.29 23.42
CA GLY A 254 23.78 3.93 23.37
C GLY A 254 23.72 3.32 21.96
N ILE A 255 22.63 3.55 21.23
CA ILE A 255 22.46 3.12 19.83
C ILE A 255 23.42 3.89 18.91
N MET A 256 23.47 5.21 19.04
CA MET A 256 24.26 6.08 18.14
C MET A 256 25.77 5.95 18.36
N ASN A 257 26.22 5.66 19.58
CA ASN A 257 27.64 5.64 19.97
C ASN A 257 28.37 4.35 19.59
N THR A 258 27.81 3.50 18.73
CA THR A 258 28.49 2.31 18.24
C THR A 258 29.41 2.65 17.06
N LYS A 259 30.62 2.04 17.03
CA LYS A 259 31.60 2.29 15.94
C LYS A 259 31.04 1.97 14.56
N THR A 260 30.14 1.00 14.46
CA THR A 260 29.57 0.51 13.21
C THR A 260 28.17 1.08 12.91
N ALA A 261 27.62 1.96 13.77
CA ALA A 261 26.25 2.46 13.67
C ALA A 261 25.84 2.90 12.25
N LEU A 262 26.64 3.76 11.62
CA LEU A 262 26.35 4.25 10.27
C LEU A 262 26.38 3.14 9.22
N VAL A 263 27.39 2.26 9.28
CA VAL A 263 27.49 1.15 8.31
C VAL A 263 26.36 0.14 8.52
N ASP A 264 26.02 -0.17 9.77
CA ASP A 264 24.89 -1.05 10.11
C ASP A 264 23.56 -0.47 9.64
N SER A 265 23.37 0.85 9.76
CA SER A 265 22.22 1.56 9.20
C SER A 265 22.15 1.43 7.67
N GLN A 266 23.28 1.69 6.99
CA GLN A 266 23.36 1.57 5.53
C GLN A 266 23.09 0.12 5.06
N ILE A 267 23.62 -0.88 5.77
CA ILE A 267 23.36 -2.30 5.50
C ILE A 267 21.84 -2.60 5.60
N LYS A 268 21.18 -2.15 6.67
CA LYS A 268 19.73 -2.33 6.83
C LYS A 268 18.95 -1.66 5.71
N LYS A 269 19.29 -0.42 5.36
CA LYS A 269 18.65 0.32 4.26
C LYS A 269 18.77 -0.42 2.92
N VAL A 270 19.98 -0.84 2.56
CA VAL A 270 20.22 -1.58 1.30
C VAL A 270 19.51 -2.94 1.32
N LYS A 271 19.50 -3.66 2.45
CA LYS A 271 18.75 -4.92 2.62
C LYS A 271 17.24 -4.70 2.43
N SER A 272 16.68 -3.64 2.99
CA SER A 272 15.26 -3.28 2.83
C SER A 272 14.93 -2.99 1.36
N GLN A 273 15.71 -2.14 0.69
CA GLN A 273 15.53 -1.81 -0.73
C GLN A 273 15.63 -3.05 -1.62
N ARG A 274 16.61 -3.93 -1.36
CA ARG A 274 16.75 -5.21 -2.06
C ARG A 274 15.52 -6.11 -1.86
N THR A 275 15.03 -6.20 -0.64
CA THR A 275 13.84 -7.01 -0.30
C THR A 275 12.59 -6.45 -1.00
N GLN A 276 12.40 -5.13 -0.99
CA GLN A 276 11.31 -4.48 -1.71
C GLN A 276 11.39 -4.74 -3.22
N LEU A 277 12.58 -4.63 -3.84
CA LEU A 277 12.77 -4.94 -5.25
C LEU A 277 12.37 -6.39 -5.56
N MET A 278 12.79 -7.34 -4.73
CA MET A 278 12.44 -8.76 -4.86
C MET A 278 10.93 -8.98 -4.71
N PHE A 279 10.32 -8.38 -3.70
CA PHE A 279 8.89 -8.48 -3.43
C PHE A 279 8.05 -7.97 -4.61
N PHE A 280 8.32 -6.76 -5.10
CA PHE A 280 7.58 -6.19 -6.24
C PHE A 280 7.80 -6.98 -7.53
N HIS A 281 9.01 -7.48 -7.77
CA HIS A 281 9.28 -8.33 -8.93
C HIS A 281 8.45 -9.63 -8.87
N TRP A 282 8.53 -10.37 -7.78
CA TRP A 282 7.82 -11.65 -7.65
C TRP A 282 6.31 -11.50 -7.59
N THR A 283 5.78 -10.49 -6.89
CA THR A 283 4.34 -10.21 -6.89
C THR A 283 3.84 -9.84 -8.29
N GLY A 284 4.59 -9.03 -9.03
CA GLY A 284 4.28 -8.71 -10.43
C GLY A 284 4.24 -9.96 -11.30
N MET A 285 5.20 -10.88 -11.15
CA MET A 285 5.27 -12.13 -11.90
C MET A 285 4.09 -13.07 -11.57
N VAL A 286 3.71 -13.17 -10.30
CA VAL A 286 2.53 -13.96 -9.88
C VAL A 286 1.25 -13.38 -10.46
N VAL A 287 1.06 -12.07 -10.41
CA VAL A 287 -0.12 -11.39 -11.00
C VAL A 287 -0.21 -11.64 -12.51
N LEU A 288 0.91 -11.47 -13.23
CA LEU A 288 0.96 -11.76 -14.67
C LEU A 288 0.68 -13.24 -14.97
N GLY A 289 1.21 -14.15 -14.17
CA GLY A 289 0.94 -15.59 -14.29
C GLY A 289 -0.54 -15.93 -14.12
N LEU A 290 -1.19 -15.33 -13.12
CA LEU A 290 -2.63 -15.49 -12.91
C LEU A 290 -3.44 -14.92 -14.08
N LEU A 291 -3.04 -13.74 -14.62
CA LEU A 291 -3.71 -13.15 -15.78
C LEU A 291 -3.59 -14.06 -17.01
N VAL A 292 -2.43 -14.63 -17.28
CA VAL A 292 -2.23 -15.61 -18.38
C VAL A 292 -3.12 -16.83 -18.17
N PHE A 293 -3.13 -17.41 -16.98
CA PHE A 293 -3.92 -18.58 -16.65
C PHE A 293 -5.42 -18.33 -16.81
N VAL A 294 -5.93 -17.25 -16.22
CA VAL A 294 -7.36 -16.88 -16.31
C VAL A 294 -7.74 -16.57 -17.75
N SER A 295 -6.92 -15.81 -18.48
CA SER A 295 -7.18 -15.49 -19.89
C SER A 295 -7.22 -16.76 -20.76
N LEU A 296 -6.33 -17.71 -20.53
CA LEU A 296 -6.32 -19.00 -21.23
C LEU A 296 -7.60 -19.80 -20.97
N LEU A 297 -8.01 -19.90 -19.69
CA LEU A 297 -9.27 -20.58 -19.33
C LEU A 297 -10.47 -19.92 -19.99
N LEU A 298 -10.53 -18.57 -20.00
CA LEU A 298 -11.62 -17.85 -20.65
C LEU A 298 -11.63 -18.05 -22.17
N VAL A 299 -10.47 -18.02 -22.83
CA VAL A 299 -10.37 -18.30 -24.29
C VAL A 299 -10.86 -19.70 -24.60
N VAL A 300 -10.41 -20.72 -23.87
CA VAL A 300 -10.87 -22.11 -24.07
C VAL A 300 -12.39 -22.23 -23.88
N ASN A 301 -12.93 -21.61 -22.82
CA ASN A 301 -14.38 -21.63 -22.57
C ASN A 301 -15.17 -20.92 -23.69
N LEU A 302 -14.67 -19.80 -24.20
CA LEU A 302 -15.30 -19.10 -25.32
C LEU A 302 -15.27 -19.90 -26.62
N LEU A 303 -14.16 -20.58 -26.91
CA LEU A 303 -14.05 -21.44 -28.07
C LEU A 303 -15.07 -22.60 -28.00
N ARG A 304 -15.17 -23.28 -26.85
CA ARG A 304 -16.19 -24.31 -26.61
C ARG A 304 -17.60 -23.77 -26.73
N ALA A 305 -17.87 -22.58 -26.18
CA ALA A 305 -19.18 -21.92 -26.30
C ALA A 305 -19.53 -21.57 -27.77
N ARG A 306 -18.53 -21.14 -28.56
CA ARG A 306 -18.72 -20.89 -30.02
C ARG A 306 -19.11 -22.17 -30.77
N VAL A 307 -18.47 -23.30 -30.48
CA VAL A 307 -18.83 -24.58 -31.09
C VAL A 307 -20.27 -24.95 -30.72
N CYS A 308 -20.61 -24.91 -29.43
CA CYS A 308 -21.96 -25.20 -28.96
C CYS A 308 -23.03 -24.29 -29.58
N LEU A 309 -22.77 -22.98 -29.69
CA LEU A 309 -23.68 -22.03 -30.36
C LEU A 309 -23.85 -22.35 -31.87
N LYS A 310 -22.78 -22.75 -32.54
CA LYS A 310 -22.81 -23.16 -33.95
C LYS A 310 -23.65 -24.41 -34.14
N GLU A 311 -23.54 -25.38 -33.25
CA GLU A 311 -24.33 -26.62 -33.26
C GLU A 311 -25.83 -26.31 -33.05
N ASN A 312 -26.15 -25.46 -32.05
CA ASN A 312 -27.53 -25.00 -31.82
C ASN A 312 -28.11 -24.28 -33.04
N TYR A 313 -27.28 -23.50 -33.74
CA TYR A 313 -27.72 -22.81 -34.96
C TYR A 313 -27.96 -23.79 -36.12
N LYS A 314 -27.10 -24.81 -36.31
CA LYS A 314 -27.32 -25.85 -37.32
C LYS A 314 -28.61 -26.62 -37.03
N LYS A 315 -28.82 -27.00 -35.76
CA LYS A 315 -30.05 -27.69 -35.33
C LYS A 315 -31.29 -26.80 -35.62
N TYR A 316 -31.22 -25.51 -35.27
CA TYR A 316 -32.26 -24.54 -35.60
C TYR A 316 -32.57 -24.50 -37.10
N GLN A 317 -31.52 -24.46 -37.95
CA GLN A 317 -31.69 -24.45 -39.40
C GLN A 317 -32.38 -25.74 -39.89
N SER A 318 -31.99 -26.92 -39.40
CA SER A 318 -32.60 -28.19 -39.79
C SER A 318 -34.06 -28.32 -39.33
N GLU A 319 -34.41 -27.76 -38.17
CA GLU A 319 -35.78 -27.79 -37.65
C GLU A 319 -36.72 -26.79 -38.34
N THR A 320 -36.18 -25.75 -39.01
CA THR A 320 -36.98 -24.68 -39.64
C THR A 320 -36.95 -24.73 -41.17
N ALA A 321 -36.01 -25.45 -41.79
CA ALA A 321 -35.76 -25.40 -43.24
C ALA A 321 -36.91 -25.91 -44.10
N SER A 322 -37.70 -26.87 -43.62
CA SER A 322 -38.78 -27.53 -44.40
C SER A 322 -40.15 -26.89 -44.15
N ILE A 323 -40.25 -25.92 -43.29
CA ILE A 323 -41.55 -25.35 -42.86
C ILE A 323 -41.90 -24.13 -43.72
N THR A 324 -42.99 -24.26 -44.49
CA THR A 324 -43.49 -23.19 -45.37
C THR A 324 -44.70 -22.45 -44.80
N ALA A 325 -45.43 -23.07 -43.88
CA ALA A 325 -46.58 -22.44 -43.23
C ALA A 325 -46.17 -21.50 -42.10
N ASP A 326 -46.64 -20.25 -42.16
CA ASP A 326 -46.20 -19.17 -41.23
C ASP A 326 -46.46 -19.47 -39.74
N GLU A 327 -47.65 -20.04 -39.44
CA GLU A 327 -48.03 -20.39 -38.06
C GLU A 327 -47.17 -21.58 -37.55
N GLU A 328 -46.86 -22.54 -38.41
CA GLU A 328 -46.03 -23.67 -38.07
C GLU A 328 -44.58 -23.23 -37.88
N LEU A 329 -44.05 -22.35 -38.72
CA LEU A 329 -42.76 -21.73 -38.61
C LEU A 329 -42.62 -20.95 -37.30
N GLN A 330 -43.64 -20.15 -36.96
CA GLN A 330 -43.64 -19.41 -35.70
C GLN A 330 -43.58 -20.32 -34.46
N ARG A 331 -44.36 -21.42 -34.48
CA ARG A 331 -44.32 -22.42 -33.39
C ARG A 331 -42.99 -23.14 -33.33
N ALA A 332 -42.48 -23.59 -34.46
CA ALA A 332 -41.17 -24.27 -34.52
C ALA A 332 -40.05 -23.38 -34.01
N VAL A 333 -39.94 -22.14 -34.46
CA VAL A 333 -38.95 -21.17 -34.01
C VAL A 333 -38.99 -20.99 -32.49
N LYS A 334 -40.18 -20.79 -31.90
CA LYS A 334 -40.35 -20.59 -30.45
C LYS A 334 -40.03 -21.83 -29.62
N HIS A 335 -39.93 -23.05 -30.22
CA HIS A 335 -39.58 -24.28 -29.56
C HIS A 335 -38.05 -24.57 -29.58
N THR A 336 -37.31 -23.90 -30.47
CA THR A 336 -35.87 -24.13 -30.61
C THR A 336 -35.05 -23.67 -29.41
N GLU A 337 -33.95 -24.37 -29.14
CA GLU A 337 -32.99 -23.98 -28.08
C GLU A 337 -32.33 -22.65 -28.39
N LEU A 338 -32.06 -22.33 -29.68
CA LEU A 338 -31.48 -21.07 -30.10
C LEU A 338 -32.38 -19.88 -29.72
N TYR A 339 -33.72 -20.02 -29.96
CA TYR A 339 -34.67 -18.98 -29.55
C TYR A 339 -34.63 -18.74 -28.04
N HIS A 340 -34.57 -19.81 -27.23
CA HIS A 340 -34.48 -19.67 -25.79
C HIS A 340 -33.16 -19.00 -25.31
N ILE A 341 -32.04 -19.31 -25.97
CA ILE A 341 -30.76 -18.64 -25.71
C ILE A 341 -30.89 -17.14 -25.96
N LEU A 342 -31.49 -16.73 -27.09
CA LEU A 342 -31.66 -15.34 -27.46
C LEU A 342 -32.65 -14.63 -26.53
N LEU A 343 -33.75 -15.29 -26.18
CA LEU A 343 -34.81 -14.75 -25.30
C LEU A 343 -34.26 -14.53 -23.87
N SER A 344 -33.31 -15.35 -23.40
CA SER A 344 -32.65 -15.16 -22.10
C SER A 344 -31.89 -13.83 -22.00
N GLY A 345 -31.59 -13.19 -23.15
CA GLY A 345 -30.77 -11.99 -23.23
C GLY A 345 -29.30 -12.24 -22.91
N LEU A 346 -28.81 -13.48 -23.11
CA LEU A 346 -27.40 -13.81 -22.97
C LEU A 346 -26.58 -12.90 -23.89
N LEU A 347 -25.82 -12.02 -23.30
CA LEU A 347 -25.04 -11.04 -24.05
C LEU A 347 -23.74 -11.64 -24.61
N ILE A 348 -23.11 -12.56 -23.87
CA ILE A 348 -21.84 -13.20 -24.19
C ILE A 348 -21.92 -14.65 -23.73
N GLY A 349 -21.75 -15.60 -24.65
CA GLY A 349 -21.63 -17.02 -24.32
C GLY A 349 -20.26 -17.34 -23.75
N MET A 350 -20.06 -17.11 -22.46
CA MET A 350 -18.75 -17.27 -21.81
C MET A 350 -18.42 -18.75 -21.50
N SER A 351 -19.41 -19.63 -21.50
CA SER A 351 -19.21 -21.06 -21.26
C SER A 351 -20.36 -21.91 -21.77
N VAL A 352 -20.13 -23.20 -21.97
CA VAL A 352 -21.20 -24.17 -22.31
C VAL A 352 -22.25 -24.20 -21.19
N GLY A 353 -21.82 -24.14 -19.93
CA GLY A 353 -22.74 -24.03 -18.78
C GLY A 353 -23.61 -22.78 -18.81
N GLY A 354 -23.04 -21.65 -19.23
CA GLY A 354 -23.79 -20.41 -19.46
C GLY A 354 -24.86 -20.54 -20.54
N ILE A 355 -24.55 -21.22 -21.64
CA ILE A 355 -25.51 -21.50 -22.72
C ILE A 355 -26.63 -22.40 -22.21
N ARG A 356 -26.32 -23.47 -21.46
CA ARG A 356 -27.34 -24.36 -20.85
C ARG A 356 -28.27 -23.57 -19.91
N ARG A 357 -27.71 -22.69 -19.05
CA ARG A 357 -28.53 -21.79 -18.21
C ARG A 357 -29.40 -20.87 -19.04
N ALA A 358 -28.89 -20.30 -20.12
CA ALA A 358 -29.65 -19.44 -21.01
C ALA A 358 -30.85 -20.16 -21.64
N ILE A 359 -30.69 -21.44 -22.02
CA ILE A 359 -31.79 -22.27 -22.52
C ILE A 359 -32.87 -22.42 -21.44
N ILE A 360 -32.50 -22.76 -20.21
CA ILE A 360 -33.44 -22.91 -19.09
C ILE A 360 -34.16 -21.61 -18.81
N GLN A 361 -33.43 -20.50 -18.69
CA GLN A 361 -34.01 -19.19 -18.44
C GLN A 361 -34.94 -18.76 -19.60
N GLY A 362 -34.54 -18.99 -20.85
CA GLY A 362 -35.36 -18.68 -21.99
C GLY A 362 -36.70 -19.47 -22.03
N ARG A 363 -36.66 -20.75 -21.58
CA ARG A 363 -37.87 -21.56 -21.42
C ARG A 363 -38.82 -20.97 -20.37
N LEU A 364 -38.28 -20.55 -19.22
CA LEU A 364 -39.06 -19.90 -18.15
C LEU A 364 -39.64 -18.57 -18.61
N LEU A 365 -38.87 -17.77 -19.37
CA LEU A 365 -39.29 -16.46 -19.90
C LEU A 365 -40.35 -16.55 -21.03
N ARG A 366 -40.69 -17.73 -21.52
CA ARG A 366 -41.86 -17.93 -22.40
C ARG A 366 -43.18 -17.72 -21.69
N ASN A 367 -43.21 -17.84 -20.37
CA ASN A 367 -44.43 -17.55 -19.60
C ASN A 367 -44.69 -16.04 -19.63
N PRO A 368 -45.92 -15.61 -20.01
CA PRO A 368 -46.27 -14.18 -20.13
C PRO A 368 -46.12 -13.43 -18.79
N SER A 369 -46.25 -14.12 -17.65
CA SER A 369 -46.09 -13.53 -16.32
C SER A 369 -44.64 -13.61 -15.77
N ALA A 370 -43.68 -14.01 -16.60
CA ALA A 370 -42.29 -14.14 -16.16
C ALA A 370 -41.57 -12.80 -16.08
N GLU A 371 -41.01 -12.48 -14.92
CA GLU A 371 -40.20 -11.28 -14.68
C GLU A 371 -38.76 -11.64 -14.40
N LYS A 372 -37.82 -10.97 -15.06
CA LYS A 372 -36.39 -11.05 -14.73
C LYS A 372 -36.09 -10.30 -13.45
N LYS A 373 -35.40 -10.95 -12.52
CA LYS A 373 -34.86 -10.36 -11.28
C LYS A 373 -33.34 -10.37 -11.29
N MET A 374 -32.73 -9.73 -10.32
CA MET A 374 -31.27 -9.66 -10.19
C MET A 374 -30.64 -11.06 -10.12
N PHE A 375 -29.35 -11.16 -10.50
CA PHE A 375 -28.58 -12.41 -10.52
C PHE A 375 -29.17 -13.55 -11.39
N GLY A 376 -29.92 -13.19 -12.45
CA GLY A 376 -30.50 -14.17 -13.40
C GLY A 376 -31.63 -14.99 -12.83
N ARG A 377 -32.26 -14.55 -11.73
CA ARG A 377 -33.47 -15.15 -11.18
C ARG A 377 -34.68 -14.77 -12.02
N ILE A 378 -35.71 -15.63 -12.02
CA ILE A 378 -36.96 -15.39 -12.77
C ILE A 378 -38.12 -15.62 -11.83
N LEU A 379 -39.02 -14.64 -11.73
CA LEU A 379 -40.27 -14.70 -10.98
C LEU A 379 -41.41 -15.07 -11.94
N ILE A 380 -42.20 -16.06 -11.61
CA ILE A 380 -43.40 -16.46 -12.38
C ILE A 380 -44.55 -16.60 -11.38
N GLY A 381 -45.49 -15.66 -11.39
CA GLY A 381 -46.49 -15.55 -10.31
C GLY A 381 -45.78 -15.36 -8.98
N ASP A 382 -46.07 -16.22 -7.99
CA ASP A 382 -45.48 -16.18 -6.66
C ASP A 382 -44.22 -17.08 -6.52
N THR A 383 -43.77 -17.70 -7.62
CA THR A 383 -42.67 -18.65 -7.61
C THR A 383 -41.39 -18.02 -8.16
N LEU A 384 -40.34 -17.96 -7.32
CA LEU A 384 -39.02 -17.49 -7.73
C LEU A 384 -38.14 -18.68 -8.15
N TYR A 385 -37.60 -18.60 -9.34
CA TYR A 385 -36.65 -19.59 -9.89
C TYR A 385 -35.22 -19.06 -9.85
N SER A 386 -34.29 -19.96 -9.53
CA SER A 386 -32.84 -19.68 -9.68
C SER A 386 -32.46 -19.54 -11.16
N GLY A 387 -31.25 -19.01 -11.41
CA GLY A 387 -30.69 -18.98 -12.78
C GLY A 387 -30.54 -20.37 -13.44
N ASN A 388 -30.58 -21.47 -12.66
CA ASN A 388 -30.53 -22.85 -13.14
C ASN A 388 -31.95 -23.48 -13.27
N GLY A 389 -33.00 -22.75 -12.95
CA GLY A 389 -34.38 -23.22 -13.01
C GLY A 389 -34.92 -23.89 -11.74
N ASP A 390 -34.14 -23.92 -10.67
CA ASP A 390 -34.58 -24.48 -9.41
C ASP A 390 -35.53 -23.53 -8.70
N VAL A 391 -36.56 -24.06 -8.03
CA VAL A 391 -37.48 -23.24 -7.22
C VAL A 391 -36.78 -22.80 -5.94
N LEU A 392 -36.77 -21.50 -5.69
CA LEU A 392 -36.24 -20.93 -4.47
C LEU A 392 -37.33 -20.88 -3.40
N THR A 393 -37.15 -21.60 -2.29
CA THR A 393 -38.11 -21.62 -1.17
C THR A 393 -38.08 -20.32 -0.37
N THR A 394 -39.17 -20.01 0.33
CA THR A 394 -39.23 -18.84 1.24
C THR A 394 -38.18 -18.86 2.36
N ALA A 395 -37.77 -20.04 2.83
CA ALA A 395 -36.71 -20.20 3.80
C ALA A 395 -35.32 -19.72 3.27
N TYR A 396 -35.02 -19.97 1.99
CA TYR A 396 -33.80 -19.48 1.34
C TYR A 396 -33.80 -17.96 1.19
N LEU A 397 -34.97 -17.36 0.93
CA LEU A 397 -35.12 -15.90 0.83
C LEU A 397 -34.94 -15.22 2.20
N ALA A 398 -35.46 -15.81 3.27
CA ALA A 398 -35.32 -15.29 4.63
C ALA A 398 -33.87 -15.33 5.14
N SER A 399 -33.10 -16.37 4.80
CA SER A 399 -31.69 -16.48 5.20
C SER A 399 -30.77 -15.46 4.52
N ASN A 400 -31.10 -15.01 3.31
CA ASN A 400 -30.32 -14.00 2.58
C ASN A 400 -30.72 -12.55 2.90
N TYR A 401 -31.87 -12.32 3.54
CA TYR A 401 -32.30 -10.97 3.91
C TYR A 401 -31.70 -10.49 5.24
N ASN A 402 -31.30 -11.43 6.11
CA ASN A 402 -30.70 -11.11 7.42
C ASN A 402 -29.18 -10.89 7.39
N SER A 403 -28.53 -11.01 6.24
CA SER A 403 -27.07 -10.81 6.13
C SER A 403 -26.64 -9.45 5.58
N SER A 404 -27.55 -8.47 5.44
CA SER A 404 -27.24 -7.13 4.93
C SER A 404 -27.12 -6.07 6.02
N ASN A 405 -26.62 -6.42 7.21
CA ASN A 405 -26.08 -5.42 8.14
C ASN A 405 -24.59 -5.22 7.84
N TRP A 406 -24.31 -4.47 6.80
CA TRP A 406 -23.02 -3.82 6.64
C TRP A 406 -23.07 -2.53 7.45
N SER A 407 -22.43 -2.55 8.60
CA SER A 407 -22.07 -1.33 9.30
C SER A 407 -21.00 -0.61 8.46
N ASP A 408 -21.34 0.57 8.01
CA ASP A 408 -20.37 1.55 7.48
C ASP A 408 -19.33 1.84 8.57
N HIS A 409 -18.15 1.27 8.43
CA HIS A 409 -16.95 1.82 9.02
C HIS A 409 -16.29 2.71 7.98
N ASP A 410 -16.57 3.98 8.14
CA ASP A 410 -15.86 5.07 7.49
C ASP A 410 -14.44 5.09 8.06
N SER A 411 -13.50 4.47 7.36
CA SER A 411 -12.08 4.60 7.61
C SER A 411 -11.51 5.58 6.62
N GLY A 412 -11.56 6.86 6.99
CA GLY A 412 -10.84 7.91 6.31
C GLY A 412 -9.34 7.71 6.51
N SER A 413 -8.65 7.15 5.52
CA SER A 413 -7.21 7.13 5.45
C SER A 413 -6.70 8.43 4.86
N GLY A 414 -6.31 9.38 5.72
CA GLY A 414 -5.47 10.50 5.36
C GLY A 414 -4.00 10.06 5.36
N GLY A 415 -3.48 9.61 4.21
CA GLY A 415 -2.07 9.30 4.03
C GLY A 415 -1.28 10.58 3.72
N GLY A 416 -0.58 11.15 4.68
CA GLY A 416 0.48 12.13 4.46
C GLY A 416 1.83 11.46 4.63
N SER A 417 2.64 11.39 3.58
CA SER A 417 4.03 10.94 3.66
C SER A 417 4.89 12.07 4.22
N SER A 418 5.31 11.98 5.46
CA SER A 418 6.35 12.86 6.01
C SER A 418 7.73 12.28 5.71
N GLY A 419 8.65 13.13 5.24
CA GLY A 419 10.00 12.72 4.88
C GLY A 419 10.98 12.67 6.06
N GLY A 420 10.55 12.21 7.24
CA GLY A 420 11.41 11.96 8.40
C GLY A 420 10.87 10.81 9.21
N GLY A 421 11.70 9.82 9.53
CA GLY A 421 11.37 8.75 10.44
C GLY A 421 11.26 9.27 11.87
N GLY A 422 10.38 8.69 12.68
CA GLY A 422 10.25 9.08 14.08
C GLY A 422 8.98 8.52 14.72
N ALA A 423 8.79 8.82 15.97
CA ALA A 423 7.60 8.46 16.72
C ALA A 423 7.16 9.60 17.64
N SER A 424 5.86 9.68 17.86
CA SER A 424 5.24 10.62 18.80
C SER A 424 4.56 9.85 19.93
N GLY A 425 4.49 10.46 21.09
CA GLY A 425 3.83 9.92 22.26
C GLY A 425 3.40 11.01 23.19
N GLY A 426 2.77 10.65 24.29
CA GLY A 426 2.30 11.59 25.28
C GLY A 426 2.18 10.96 26.67
N TRP A 427 1.94 11.77 27.69
CA TRP A 427 1.84 11.36 29.07
C TRP A 427 0.66 11.96 29.84
#